data_c1e736f61c09f905325090a55f0eb2e7
#
_entry.id   c1e736f61c09f905325090a55f0eb2e7
#
_cell.length_a   1.000
_cell.length_b   1.000
_cell.length_c   1.000
_cell.angle_alpha   90.00
_cell.angle_beta   90.00
_cell.angle_gamma   90.00
#
_symmetry.space_group_name_H-M   'P 1'
#
loop_
_entity.id
_entity.type
_entity.pdbx_description
1 polymer ?
#
loop_
_entity_poly.entity_id
_entity_poly.type
_entity_poly.pdbx_seq_one_letter_code
_entity_poly.pdbx_strand_id
1 'polypeptide(L)'
;MNDNIVLSVRDLEVNFYNNERCNRVLRGVSFQLQKGKIMCIVGESGCGKSVTANSIMGLLPDLSRIEKGEIHFFHNGRDIRIDQLKRKGKEMRQIRGDGISMIFQDPMTALNPVFTVGYQINESLLYHDRAK
;
A
#
# COMPACT_ATOMS: atom_id res chain seq x y z
N MET A 1 -13.19 13.51 -15.38
CA MET A 1 -12.45 12.84 -14.29
C MET A 1 -12.04 13.91 -13.31
N ASN A 2 -12.17 13.67 -12.02
CA ASN A 2 -11.81 14.68 -11.01
C ASN A 2 -10.28 14.68 -10.88
N ASP A 3 -9.58 15.57 -11.58
CA ASP A 3 -8.10 15.67 -11.63
C ASP A 3 -7.44 15.92 -10.25
N ASN A 4 -8.25 15.97 -9.21
CA ASN A 4 -7.81 16.25 -7.85
C ASN A 4 -7.73 15.01 -6.94
N ILE A 5 -8.12 13.82 -7.41
CA ILE A 5 -8.04 12.58 -6.62
C ILE A 5 -6.73 11.87 -6.95
N VAL A 6 -5.96 11.49 -5.91
CA VAL A 6 -4.73 10.69 -6.07
C VAL A 6 -4.94 9.22 -5.72
N LEU A 7 -5.88 8.94 -4.81
CA LEU A 7 -6.22 7.57 -4.41
C LEU A 7 -7.72 7.46 -4.19
N SER A 8 -8.34 6.41 -4.72
CA SER A 8 -9.74 6.08 -4.47
C SER A 8 -9.86 4.61 -4.11
N VAL A 9 -10.39 4.34 -2.95
CA VAL A 9 -10.72 3.00 -2.46
C VAL A 9 -12.23 2.90 -2.40
N ARG A 10 -12.80 1.83 -2.97
CA ARG A 10 -14.25 1.59 -3.03
C ARG A 10 -14.58 0.18 -2.58
N ASP A 11 -15.49 0.06 -1.63
CA ASP A 11 -16.07 -1.20 -1.12
C ASP A 11 -15.02 -2.29 -0.87
N LEU A 12 -13.85 -1.91 -0.31
CA LEU A 12 -12.73 -2.82 -0.11
C LEU A 12 -13.06 -3.85 0.97
N GLU A 13 -13.10 -5.12 0.57
CA GLU A 13 -13.28 -6.28 1.44
C GLU A 13 -12.00 -7.13 1.41
N VAL A 14 -11.46 -7.42 2.59
CA VAL A 14 -10.26 -8.25 2.74
C VAL A 14 -10.49 -9.34 3.76
N ASN A 15 -10.19 -10.56 3.36
CA ASN A 15 -10.27 -11.73 4.20
C ASN A 15 -8.88 -12.32 4.44
N PHE A 16 -8.72 -12.89 5.63
CA PHE A 16 -7.58 -13.71 6.02
C PHE A 16 -8.02 -15.17 6.17
N TYR A 17 -7.25 -16.06 5.61
CA TYR A 17 -7.53 -17.49 5.61
C TYR A 17 -6.53 -18.22 6.50
N ASN A 18 -7.02 -19.01 7.43
CA ASN A 18 -6.21 -19.89 8.25
C ASN A 18 -6.88 -21.28 8.26
N ASN A 19 -6.19 -22.27 7.69
CA ASN A 19 -6.55 -23.68 7.48
C ASN A 19 -8.04 -24.03 7.31
N GLU A 20 -8.93 -23.57 8.18
CA GLU A 20 -10.38 -23.87 8.13
C GLU A 20 -11.25 -22.64 8.41
N ARG A 21 -10.64 -21.47 8.68
CA ARG A 21 -11.40 -20.27 9.08
C ARG A 21 -11.10 -19.10 8.15
N CYS A 22 -12.17 -18.47 7.71
CA CYS A 22 -12.14 -17.19 7.00
C CYS A 22 -12.43 -16.06 8.00
N ASN A 23 -11.46 -15.17 8.21
CA ASN A 23 -11.65 -14.00 9.03
C ASN A 23 -11.82 -12.77 8.13
N ARG A 24 -13.01 -12.17 8.16
CA ARG A 24 -13.31 -10.93 7.41
C ARG A 24 -12.79 -9.73 8.18
N VAL A 25 -11.69 -9.17 7.71
CA VAL A 25 -11.00 -8.04 8.36
C VAL A 25 -11.50 -6.70 7.86
N LEU A 26 -11.63 -6.53 6.55
CA LEU A 26 -12.27 -5.35 5.96
C LEU A 26 -13.63 -5.72 5.37
N ARG A 27 -14.63 -4.87 5.60
CA ARG A 27 -16.03 -5.13 5.27
C ARG A 27 -16.66 -3.98 4.49
N GLY A 28 -16.06 -3.62 3.34
CA GLY A 28 -16.57 -2.55 2.49
C GLY A 28 -16.04 -1.17 2.86
N VAL A 29 -14.72 -1.01 2.96
CA VAL A 29 -14.08 0.27 3.24
C VAL A 29 -14.02 1.12 1.97
N SER A 30 -14.52 2.37 2.07
CA SER A 30 -14.50 3.32 0.96
C SER A 30 -14.02 4.69 1.40
N PHE A 31 -13.09 5.29 0.64
CA PHE A 31 -12.62 6.65 0.83
C PHE A 31 -11.89 7.17 -0.41
N GLN A 32 -11.63 8.48 -0.42
CA GLN A 32 -10.85 9.12 -1.47
C GLN A 32 -9.86 10.10 -0.86
N LEU A 33 -8.61 10.08 -1.35
CA LEU A 33 -7.58 11.04 -1.00
C LEU A 33 -7.40 12.03 -2.14
N GLN A 34 -7.52 13.30 -1.83
CA GLN A 34 -7.29 14.37 -2.78
C GLN A 34 -5.84 14.86 -2.75
N LYS A 35 -5.38 15.35 -3.89
CA LYS A 35 -4.04 15.94 -4.04
C LYS A 35 -3.85 17.10 -3.04
N GLY A 36 -2.72 17.11 -2.36
CA GLY A 36 -2.38 18.15 -1.39
C GLY A 36 -3.20 18.13 -0.10
N LYS A 37 -3.98 17.08 0.15
CA LYS A 37 -4.73 16.89 1.40
C LYS A 37 -4.14 15.80 2.25
N ILE A 38 -4.35 15.92 3.56
CA ILE A 38 -4.01 14.90 4.55
C ILE A 38 -5.33 14.23 4.97
N MET A 39 -5.32 12.89 5.01
CA MET A 39 -6.43 12.10 5.52
C MET A 39 -5.95 11.23 6.66
N CYS A 40 -6.70 11.22 7.76
CA CYS A 40 -6.45 10.36 8.90
C CYS A 40 -7.45 9.20 8.92
N ILE A 41 -6.95 7.98 9.12
CA ILE A 41 -7.77 6.80 9.41
C ILE A 41 -7.65 6.50 10.90
N VAL A 42 -8.74 6.65 11.63
CA VAL A 42 -8.80 6.50 13.09
C VAL A 42 -9.62 5.26 13.44
N GLY A 43 -9.26 4.60 14.52
CA GLY A 43 -10.00 3.43 15.04
C GLY A 43 -9.18 2.67 16.08
N GLU A 44 -9.81 1.75 16.76
CA GLU A 44 -9.20 0.90 17.78
C GLU A 44 -8.12 -0.04 17.21
N SER A 45 -7.31 -0.64 18.09
CA SER A 45 -6.35 -1.66 17.66
C SER A 45 -7.10 -2.86 17.03
N GLY A 46 -6.57 -3.37 15.93
CA GLY A 46 -7.18 -4.51 15.23
C GLY A 46 -8.36 -4.19 14.30
N CYS A 47 -8.83 -2.93 14.22
CA CYS A 47 -9.98 -2.57 13.38
C CYS A 47 -9.71 -2.51 11.86
N GLY A 48 -8.52 -2.89 11.39
CA GLY A 48 -8.21 -2.98 9.96
C GLY A 48 -7.40 -1.82 9.35
N LYS A 49 -6.98 -0.80 10.12
CA LYS A 49 -6.20 0.34 9.60
C LYS A 49 -4.95 -0.10 8.83
N SER A 50 -4.12 -0.94 9.46
CA SER A 50 -2.89 -1.45 8.83
C SER A 50 -3.20 -2.37 7.64
N VAL A 51 -4.29 -3.13 7.70
CA VAL A 51 -4.73 -3.98 6.58
C VAL A 51 -5.13 -3.12 5.39
N THR A 52 -5.81 -2.00 5.61
CA THR A 52 -6.16 -1.04 4.55
C THR A 52 -4.91 -0.46 3.89
N ALA A 53 -3.94 0.02 4.68
CA ALA A 53 -2.67 0.54 4.16
C ALA A 53 -1.88 -0.54 3.40
N ASN A 54 -1.78 -1.75 3.96
CA ASN A 54 -1.10 -2.88 3.32
C ASN A 54 -1.80 -3.34 2.03
N SER A 55 -3.12 -3.20 1.93
CA SER A 55 -3.87 -3.49 0.71
C SER A 55 -3.45 -2.54 -0.42
N ILE A 56 -3.37 -1.24 -0.12
CA ILE A 56 -2.94 -0.22 -1.07
C ILE A 56 -1.49 -0.45 -1.51
N MET A 57 -0.62 -0.83 -0.58
CA MET A 57 0.79 -1.12 -0.86
C MET A 57 1.04 -2.49 -1.50
N GLY A 58 0.00 -3.33 -1.65
CA GLY A 58 0.16 -4.72 -2.09
C GLY A 58 1.05 -5.55 -1.17
N LEU A 59 1.06 -5.24 0.13
CA LEU A 59 1.86 -5.88 1.19
C LEU A 59 1.03 -6.83 2.07
N LEU A 60 -0.14 -7.21 1.62
CA LEU A 60 -0.95 -8.19 2.33
C LEU A 60 -0.23 -9.55 2.42
N PRO A 61 -0.32 -10.27 3.56
CA PRO A 61 0.22 -11.63 3.71
C PRO A 61 -0.31 -12.60 2.65
N ASP A 62 0.42 -13.68 2.39
CA ASP A 62 0.04 -14.67 1.37
C ASP A 62 -1.30 -15.37 1.67
N LEU A 63 -1.65 -15.51 2.96
CA LEU A 63 -2.93 -16.06 3.42
C LEU A 63 -4.08 -15.06 3.43
N SER A 64 -3.96 -13.96 2.71
CA SER A 64 -5.02 -12.95 2.61
C SER A 64 -5.39 -12.64 1.17
N ARG A 65 -6.64 -12.25 0.96
CA ARG A 65 -7.18 -11.88 -0.36
C ARG A 65 -8.05 -10.65 -0.26
N ILE A 66 -7.97 -9.82 -1.31
CA ILE A 66 -9.00 -8.82 -1.61
C ILE A 66 -10.12 -9.58 -2.28
N GLU A 67 -11.27 -9.68 -1.61
CA GLU A 67 -12.44 -10.41 -2.09
C GLU A 67 -13.31 -9.52 -2.97
N LYS A 68 -13.36 -8.24 -2.63
CA LYS A 68 -14.18 -7.27 -3.32
C LYS A 68 -13.59 -5.88 -3.19
N GLY A 69 -14.01 -5.00 -4.08
CA GLY A 69 -13.64 -3.60 -4.08
C GLY A 69 -12.56 -3.26 -5.09
N GLU A 70 -12.31 -1.97 -5.17
CA GLU A 70 -11.42 -1.38 -6.14
C GLU A 70 -10.46 -0.41 -5.46
N ILE A 71 -9.20 -0.44 -5.87
CA ILE A 71 -8.17 0.51 -5.42
C ILE A 71 -7.59 1.18 -6.66
N HIS A 72 -7.98 2.44 -6.88
CA HIS A 72 -7.49 3.27 -7.97
C HIS A 72 -6.42 4.22 -7.48
N PHE A 73 -5.26 4.18 -8.10
CA PHE A 73 -4.16 5.11 -7.89
C PHE A 73 -3.95 5.96 -9.14
N PHE A 74 -4.15 7.26 -9.01
CA PHE A 74 -3.99 8.21 -10.10
C PHE A 74 -2.59 8.84 -10.06
N HIS A 75 -1.74 8.43 -10.98
CA HIS A 75 -0.35 8.86 -11.04
C HIS A 75 0.11 9.14 -12.47
N ASN A 76 0.71 10.30 -12.70
CA ASN A 76 1.20 10.72 -14.02
C ASN A 76 0.15 10.60 -15.14
N GLY A 77 -1.09 11.02 -14.85
CA GLY A 77 -2.19 10.98 -15.80
C GLY A 77 -2.76 9.59 -16.09
N ARG A 78 -2.35 8.56 -15.32
CA ARG A 78 -2.83 7.18 -15.45
C ARG A 78 -3.69 6.80 -14.25
N ASP A 79 -4.74 6.03 -14.53
CA ASP A 79 -5.53 5.33 -13.52
C ASP A 79 -5.00 3.89 -13.40
N ILE A 80 -4.43 3.56 -12.26
CA ILE A 80 -3.81 2.26 -12.00
C ILE A 80 -4.67 1.50 -11.00
N ARG A 81 -5.16 0.33 -11.39
CA ARG A 81 -5.94 -0.58 -10.55
C ARG A 81 -5.01 -1.46 -9.72
N ILE A 82 -4.66 -1.00 -8.51
CA ILE A 82 -3.74 -1.71 -7.60
C ILE A 82 -4.27 -3.10 -7.23
N ASP A 83 -5.58 -3.23 -7.02
CA ASP A 83 -6.25 -4.50 -6.68
C ASP A 83 -6.04 -5.60 -7.74
N GLN A 84 -5.78 -5.21 -8.98
CA GLN A 84 -5.56 -6.14 -10.10
C GLN A 84 -4.08 -6.46 -10.35
N LEU A 85 -3.16 -5.75 -9.71
CA LEU A 85 -1.73 -5.95 -9.91
C LEU A 85 -1.22 -7.18 -9.16
N LYS A 86 -0.25 -7.86 -9.76
CA LYS A 86 0.51 -8.90 -9.05
C LYS A 86 1.33 -8.26 -7.94
N ARG A 87 1.15 -8.67 -6.67
CA ARG A 87 1.82 -8.12 -5.48
C ARG A 87 3.35 -8.03 -5.63
N LYS A 88 3.98 -9.03 -6.26
CA LYS A 88 5.43 -9.10 -6.53
C LYS A 88 5.78 -8.69 -7.98
N GLY A 89 4.83 -8.12 -8.72
CA GLY A 89 4.99 -7.71 -10.12
C GLY A 89 5.84 -6.45 -10.30
N LYS A 90 6.33 -6.25 -11.52
CA LYS A 90 7.16 -5.08 -11.89
C LYS A 90 6.42 -3.76 -11.66
N GLU A 91 5.15 -3.69 -12.05
CA GLU A 91 4.33 -2.48 -11.89
C GLU A 91 4.14 -2.11 -10.41
N MET A 92 3.84 -3.10 -9.55
CA MET A 92 3.70 -2.85 -8.11
C MET A 92 5.02 -2.39 -7.48
N ARG A 93 6.15 -2.89 -7.94
CA ARG A 93 7.47 -2.42 -7.51
C ARG A 93 7.75 -0.98 -7.93
N GLN A 94 7.35 -0.58 -9.13
CA GLN A 94 7.45 0.81 -9.58
C GLN A 94 6.60 1.75 -8.72
N ILE A 95 5.36 1.35 -8.40
CA ILE A 95 4.47 2.15 -7.55
C ILE A 95 5.10 2.39 -6.19
N ARG A 96 5.67 1.35 -5.56
CA ARG A 96 6.33 1.46 -4.24
C ARG A 96 7.60 2.30 -4.27
N GLY A 97 8.29 2.37 -5.39
CA GLY A 97 9.52 3.12 -5.54
C GLY A 97 9.34 4.58 -5.94
N ASP A 98 8.28 4.88 -6.69
CA ASP A 98 8.13 6.19 -7.35
C ASP A 98 6.80 6.88 -7.00
N GLY A 99 5.76 6.11 -6.70
CA GLY A 99 4.41 6.63 -6.54
C GLY A 99 3.94 6.74 -5.09
N ILE A 100 4.15 5.72 -4.29
CA ILE A 100 3.68 5.63 -2.90
C ILE A 100 4.80 5.12 -2.01
N SER A 101 5.09 5.81 -0.92
CA SER A 101 5.99 5.33 0.12
C SER A 101 5.23 5.03 1.41
N MET A 102 5.80 4.20 2.27
CA MET A 102 5.21 3.80 3.54
C MET A 102 6.26 3.86 4.66
N ILE A 103 5.87 4.41 5.80
CA ILE A 103 6.64 4.35 7.03
C ILE A 103 6.03 3.27 7.91
N PHE A 104 6.84 2.27 8.28
CA PHE A 104 6.40 1.16 9.13
C PHE A 104 6.43 1.55 10.62
N GLN A 105 5.54 0.93 11.39
CA GLN A 105 5.38 1.22 12.81
C GLN A 105 6.57 0.76 13.66
N ASP A 106 7.28 -0.28 13.25
CA ASP A 106 8.44 -0.83 13.96
C ASP A 106 9.76 -0.38 13.30
N PRO A 107 10.48 0.61 13.88
CA PRO A 107 11.74 1.08 13.35
C PRO A 107 12.91 0.10 13.62
N MET A 108 12.79 -0.78 14.59
CA MET A 108 13.89 -1.66 15.01
C MET A 108 14.25 -2.72 13.97
N THR A 109 13.28 -3.14 13.18
CA THR A 109 13.46 -4.11 12.08
C THR A 109 13.72 -3.46 10.72
N ALA A 110 13.69 -2.12 10.66
CA ALA A 110 13.81 -1.39 9.40
C ALA A 110 15.25 -1.38 8.84
N LEU A 111 16.25 -1.42 9.71
CA LEU A 111 17.65 -1.39 9.33
C LEU A 111 18.25 -2.79 9.31
N ASN A 112 18.98 -3.10 8.23
CA ASN A 112 19.77 -4.32 8.14
C ASN A 112 21.10 -4.11 8.90
N PRO A 113 21.42 -4.92 9.93
CA PRO A 113 22.61 -4.73 10.74
C PRO A 113 23.93 -5.01 9.99
N VAL A 114 23.88 -5.63 8.83
CA VAL A 114 25.08 -5.98 8.02
C VAL A 114 25.57 -4.79 7.21
N PHE A 115 24.72 -3.79 6.94
CA PHE A 115 25.07 -2.62 6.13
C PHE A 115 25.09 -1.34 6.97
N THR A 116 25.95 -0.40 6.59
CA THR A 116 25.96 0.91 7.24
C THR A 116 24.67 1.68 6.99
N VAL A 117 24.26 2.53 7.92
CA VAL A 117 23.07 3.38 7.77
C VAL A 117 23.17 4.26 6.52
N GLY A 118 24.35 4.84 6.27
CA GLY A 118 24.57 5.65 5.07
C GLY A 118 24.37 4.87 3.77
N TYR A 119 24.82 3.61 3.71
CA TYR A 119 24.59 2.77 2.55
C TYR A 119 23.08 2.54 2.32
N GLN A 120 22.34 2.20 3.37
CA GLN A 120 20.91 1.92 3.28
C GLN A 120 20.08 3.16 2.89
N ILE A 121 20.46 4.34 3.36
CA ILE A 121 19.83 5.60 2.92
C ILE A 121 20.12 5.86 1.44
N ASN A 122 21.36 5.68 1.03
CA ASN A 122 21.76 5.90 -0.35
C ASN A 122 21.21 4.84 -1.33
N GLU A 123 20.90 3.64 -0.85
CA GLU A 123 20.34 2.57 -1.67
C GLU A 123 19.05 3.02 -2.37
N SER A 124 18.16 3.71 -1.69
CA SER A 124 16.94 4.25 -2.28
C SER A 124 17.22 5.24 -3.40
N LEU A 125 18.25 6.08 -3.25
CA LEU A 125 18.67 7.02 -4.27
C LEU A 125 19.31 6.30 -5.46
N LEU A 126 20.14 5.29 -5.23
CA LEU A 126 20.82 4.54 -6.29
C LEU A 126 19.84 3.71 -7.15
N TYR A 127 18.82 3.13 -6.55
CA TYR A 127 17.85 2.29 -7.26
C TYR A 127 16.66 3.05 -7.84
N HIS A 128 16.29 4.17 -7.26
CA HIS A 128 15.17 5.00 -7.71
C HIS A 128 15.63 6.31 -8.33
N ASP A 129 16.85 6.74 -8.02
CA ASP A 129 17.43 7.89 -8.68
C ASP A 129 17.72 7.47 -10.13
N ARG A 130 16.88 7.98 -10.96
CA ARG A 130 17.20 8.23 -12.35
C ARG A 130 18.03 9.50 -12.39
N ALA A 131 19.08 9.56 -11.57
CA ALA A 131 20.08 10.62 -11.67
C ALA A 131 20.61 10.57 -13.09
N LYS A 132 20.09 11.47 -13.83
CA LYS A 132 20.60 11.82 -15.15
C LYS A 132 21.93 12.52 -15.02
#